data_c50839839c438df98bef422f745c3446
#
_entry.id   c50839839c438df98bef422f745c3446
#
_cell.length_a   1.000
_cell.length_b   1.000
_cell.length_c   1.000
_cell.angle_alpha   90.00
_cell.angle_beta   90.00
_cell.angle_gamma   90.00
#
_symmetry.space_group_name_H-M   'P 1'
#
loop_
_entity.id
_entity.type
_entity.pdbx_description
1 polymer ?
#
loop_
_entity_poly.entity_id
_entity_poly.type
_entity_poly.pdbx_seq_one_letter_code
_entity_poly.pdbx_strand_id
1 'polypeptide(L)'
;MDKKDILSRVDHTLLKQTATWEQIEKLCREGMEYAAASVCIPPCYVKQAKDFVGDKLAVCTVIGFPNGNMTTAVKVFETEDAVKNGADEIDMVINIGLVKAGHYDQVLDEIRQIKAACGGRCLKAIIETCLLTEEEKKEMCRVVTESGADFIKTSTGFSTAGATPEDVALMRKYSGPGVKVKAAGGIASIEDAQRFIELGADRLGTSRLIP
;
A
#
# COMPACT_ATOMS: atom_id res chain seq x y z
N MET A 1 3.25 12.35 -19.79
CA MET A 1 2.90 12.87 -18.44
C MET A 1 4.10 13.65 -17.92
N ASP A 2 3.91 14.78 -17.24
CA ASP A 2 5.06 15.48 -16.70
C ASP A 2 5.57 14.82 -15.38
N LYS A 3 6.81 15.15 -14.98
CA LYS A 3 7.43 14.56 -13.78
C LYS A 3 6.65 14.88 -12.50
N LYS A 4 6.05 16.07 -12.41
CA LYS A 4 5.29 16.51 -11.25
C LYS A 4 4.00 15.69 -11.09
N ASP A 5 3.30 15.39 -12.20
CA ASP A 5 2.11 14.53 -12.18
C ASP A 5 2.43 13.12 -11.72
N ILE A 6 3.60 12.59 -12.13
CA ILE A 6 4.05 11.26 -11.68
C ILE A 6 4.35 11.29 -10.19
N LEU A 7 5.12 12.27 -9.70
CA LEU A 7 5.51 12.36 -8.29
C LEU A 7 4.31 12.55 -7.36
N SER A 8 3.27 13.27 -7.80
CA SER A 8 2.02 13.44 -7.03
C SER A 8 1.24 12.14 -6.82
N ARG A 9 1.64 11.05 -7.49
CA ARG A 9 1.07 9.70 -7.32
C ARG A 9 2.00 8.76 -6.55
N VAL A 10 3.09 9.27 -5.99
CA VAL A 10 4.08 8.44 -5.29
C VAL A 10 3.81 8.41 -3.79
N ASP A 11 3.73 7.22 -3.22
CA ASP A 11 3.97 7.00 -1.80
C ASP A 11 5.49 6.85 -1.62
N HIS A 12 6.15 7.95 -1.16
CA HIS A 12 7.60 7.95 -0.93
C HIS A 12 7.92 7.05 0.26
N THR A 13 8.63 5.94 0.02
CA THR A 13 8.59 4.77 0.91
C THR A 13 9.94 4.48 1.56
N LEU A 14 9.95 4.32 2.89
CA LEU A 14 11.07 3.77 3.64
C LEU A 14 10.55 2.81 4.73
N LEU A 15 10.70 1.50 4.48
CA LEU A 15 10.18 0.43 5.37
C LEU A 15 11.28 -0.53 5.84
N LYS A 16 12.55 -0.18 5.65
CA LYS A 16 13.68 -1.01 6.10
C LYS A 16 13.65 -1.17 7.62
N GLN A 17 13.96 -2.37 8.13
CA GLN A 17 14.06 -2.65 9.56
C GLN A 17 15.07 -1.77 10.30
N THR A 18 16.06 -1.24 9.57
CA THR A 18 17.12 -0.37 10.09
C THR A 18 16.82 1.12 9.92
N ALA A 19 15.59 1.49 9.53
CA ALA A 19 15.22 2.88 9.36
C ALA A 19 15.35 3.64 10.69
N THR A 20 15.99 4.82 10.64
CA THR A 20 16.11 5.72 11.80
C THR A 20 15.19 6.93 11.64
N TRP A 21 14.97 7.66 12.74
CA TRP A 21 14.15 8.88 12.69
C TRP A 21 14.72 9.90 11.71
N GLU A 22 16.03 10.11 11.71
CA GLU A 22 16.69 11.08 10.81
C GLU A 22 16.41 10.76 9.34
N GLN A 23 16.36 9.47 8.99
CA GLN A 23 16.01 9.02 7.63
C GLN A 23 14.53 9.24 7.32
N ILE A 24 13.64 8.99 8.29
CA ILE A 24 12.20 9.24 8.15
C ILE A 24 11.92 10.74 8.04
N GLU A 25 12.58 11.59 8.85
CA GLU A 25 12.45 13.04 8.78
C GLU A 25 12.90 13.57 7.40
N LYS A 26 14.03 13.08 6.89
CA LYS A 26 14.49 13.40 5.53
C LYS A 26 13.44 13.01 4.49
N LEU A 27 12.91 11.79 4.55
CA LEU A 27 11.85 11.29 3.67
C LEU A 27 10.61 12.21 3.69
N CYS A 28 10.22 12.67 4.88
CA CYS A 28 9.10 13.60 5.04
C CYS A 28 9.36 14.96 4.39
N ARG A 29 10.58 15.52 4.54
CA ARG A 29 10.98 16.78 3.88
C ARG A 29 10.92 16.64 2.36
N GLU A 30 11.50 15.57 1.83
CA GLU A 30 11.47 15.24 0.40
C GLU A 30 10.02 15.07 -0.09
N GLY A 31 9.18 14.32 0.63
CA GLY A 31 7.77 14.13 0.28
C GLY A 31 6.99 15.45 0.18
N MET A 32 7.24 16.40 1.09
CA MET A 32 6.65 17.74 1.03
C MET A 32 7.20 18.57 -0.12
N GLU A 33 8.51 18.56 -0.33
CA GLU A 33 9.18 19.34 -1.38
C GLU A 33 8.72 18.93 -2.78
N TYR A 34 8.62 17.63 -3.02
CA TYR A 34 8.23 17.09 -4.34
C TYR A 34 6.73 16.84 -4.47
N ALA A 35 5.92 17.25 -3.48
CA ALA A 35 4.48 17.07 -3.46
C ALA A 35 4.06 15.61 -3.71
N ALA A 36 4.71 14.67 -3.02
CA ALA A 36 4.34 13.26 -3.06
C ALA A 36 2.91 13.03 -2.53
N ALA A 37 2.27 11.95 -2.94
CA ALA A 37 0.93 11.61 -2.45
C ALA A 37 0.94 11.31 -0.94
N SER A 38 1.96 10.60 -0.47
CA SER A 38 2.20 10.30 0.94
C SER A 38 3.66 9.95 1.19
N VAL A 39 4.04 9.86 2.47
CA VAL A 39 5.18 9.03 2.89
C VAL A 39 4.66 7.71 3.43
N CYS A 40 5.34 6.60 3.12
CA CYS A 40 4.98 5.27 3.63
C CYS A 40 6.11 4.76 4.54
N ILE A 41 5.85 4.66 5.84
CA ILE A 41 6.84 4.52 6.90
C ILE A 41 6.47 3.41 7.90
N PRO A 42 7.43 2.91 8.72
CA PRO A 42 7.13 1.93 9.77
C PRO A 42 6.18 2.50 10.83
N PRO A 43 5.28 1.69 11.41
CA PRO A 43 4.26 2.13 12.36
C PRO A 43 4.81 2.91 13.57
N CYS A 44 5.99 2.53 14.06
CA CYS A 44 6.62 3.17 15.22
C CYS A 44 6.96 4.65 15.03
N TYR A 45 7.03 5.13 13.78
CA TYR A 45 7.34 6.53 13.46
C TYR A 45 6.10 7.38 13.10
N VAL A 46 4.92 6.77 13.00
CA VAL A 46 3.70 7.46 12.52
C VAL A 46 3.42 8.73 13.33
N LYS A 47 3.38 8.62 14.67
CA LYS A 47 3.08 9.78 15.51
C LYS A 47 4.10 10.92 15.29
N GLN A 48 5.38 10.59 15.32
CA GLN A 48 6.44 11.58 15.17
C GLN A 48 6.44 12.22 13.77
N ALA A 49 6.17 11.42 12.72
CA ALA A 49 6.06 11.92 11.35
C ALA A 49 4.83 12.83 11.20
N LYS A 50 3.66 12.43 11.75
CA LYS A 50 2.45 13.27 11.70
C LYS A 50 2.62 14.60 12.44
N ASP A 51 3.24 14.57 13.62
CA ASP A 51 3.58 15.79 14.36
C ASP A 51 4.52 16.70 13.53
N PHE A 52 5.42 16.13 12.75
CA PHE A 52 6.38 16.86 11.90
C PHE A 52 5.75 17.44 10.62
N VAL A 53 4.96 16.64 9.88
CA VAL A 53 4.40 17.09 8.60
C VAL A 53 3.08 17.86 8.74
N GLY A 54 2.34 17.64 9.83
CA GLY A 54 1.00 18.19 10.04
C GLY A 54 0.05 17.76 8.91
N ASP A 55 -0.63 18.74 8.29
CA ASP A 55 -1.56 18.51 7.18
C ASP A 55 -0.91 18.73 5.80
N LYS A 56 0.40 18.95 5.74
CA LYS A 56 1.11 19.23 4.48
C LYS A 56 1.37 17.99 3.65
N LEU A 57 1.35 16.80 4.27
CA LEU A 57 1.65 15.52 3.61
C LEU A 57 0.90 14.40 4.34
N ALA A 58 0.30 13.50 3.58
CA ALA A 58 -0.33 12.32 4.15
C ALA A 58 0.72 11.33 4.69
N VAL A 59 0.45 10.75 5.86
CA VAL A 59 1.27 9.70 6.48
C VAL A 59 0.58 8.35 6.26
N CYS A 60 1.19 7.51 5.44
CA CYS A 60 0.83 6.12 5.22
C CYS A 60 1.69 5.21 6.10
N THR A 61 1.11 4.14 6.61
CA THR A 61 1.87 3.10 7.30
C THR A 61 1.39 1.70 6.91
N VAL A 62 2.09 0.68 7.39
CA VAL A 62 1.81 -0.73 7.09
C VAL A 62 1.33 -1.47 8.33
N ILE A 63 0.45 -2.46 8.16
CA ILE A 63 0.00 -3.36 9.22
C ILE A 63 0.00 -4.81 8.73
N GLY A 64 0.16 -5.77 9.65
CA GLY A 64 0.33 -7.18 9.30
C GLY A 64 1.56 -7.43 8.41
N PHE A 65 2.54 -6.58 8.47
CA PHE A 65 3.59 -6.44 7.46
C PHE A 65 4.92 -7.08 7.93
N PRO A 66 5.71 -7.73 7.01
CA PRO A 66 5.38 -7.95 5.58
C PRO A 66 4.65 -9.27 5.29
N ASN A 67 4.47 -10.16 6.25
CA ASN A 67 4.07 -11.55 6.03
C ASN A 67 2.54 -11.78 5.94
N GLY A 68 1.72 -10.89 6.50
CA GLY A 68 0.26 -10.98 6.45
C GLY A 68 -0.37 -12.09 7.31
N ASN A 69 0.41 -12.90 8.03
CA ASN A 69 -0.03 -14.10 8.72
C ASN A 69 -0.34 -13.90 10.23
N MET A 70 -0.45 -12.66 10.67
CA MET A 70 -1.00 -12.31 11.98
C MET A 70 -2.50 -12.58 12.01
N THR A 71 -3.05 -12.78 13.22
CA THR A 71 -4.52 -12.90 13.36
C THR A 71 -5.20 -11.60 13.00
N THR A 72 -6.45 -11.68 12.53
CA THR A 72 -7.26 -10.49 12.20
C THR A 72 -7.36 -9.53 13.38
N ALA A 73 -7.54 -10.03 14.60
CA ALA A 73 -7.62 -9.20 15.80
C ALA A 73 -6.34 -8.37 16.04
N VAL A 74 -5.15 -8.95 15.78
CA VAL A 74 -3.86 -8.23 15.89
C VAL A 74 -3.78 -7.15 14.81
N LYS A 75 -4.15 -7.45 13.56
CA LYS A 75 -4.15 -6.46 12.47
C LYS A 75 -5.14 -5.31 12.74
N VAL A 76 -6.31 -5.60 13.31
CA VAL A 76 -7.28 -4.58 13.74
C VAL A 76 -6.65 -3.68 14.80
N PHE A 77 -6.01 -4.25 15.82
CA PHE A 77 -5.32 -3.48 16.86
C PHE A 77 -4.20 -2.61 16.30
N GLU A 78 -3.36 -3.14 15.41
CA GLU A 78 -2.31 -2.38 14.72
C GLU A 78 -2.91 -1.20 13.93
N THR A 79 -4.05 -1.42 13.26
CA THR A 79 -4.76 -0.38 12.51
C THR A 79 -5.28 0.73 13.42
N GLU A 80 -5.94 0.37 14.51
CA GLU A 80 -6.48 1.33 15.49
C GLU A 80 -5.36 2.16 16.13
N ASP A 81 -4.23 1.52 16.47
CA ASP A 81 -3.05 2.21 17.02
C ASP A 81 -2.43 3.16 15.99
N ALA A 82 -2.25 2.72 14.74
CA ALA A 82 -1.74 3.57 13.68
C ALA A 82 -2.64 4.79 13.41
N VAL A 83 -3.95 4.58 13.36
CA VAL A 83 -4.95 5.64 13.19
C VAL A 83 -4.92 6.63 14.36
N LYS A 84 -4.85 6.15 15.60
CA LYS A 84 -4.73 6.96 16.81
C LYS A 84 -3.45 7.80 16.81
N ASN A 85 -2.36 7.26 16.27
CA ASN A 85 -1.07 7.94 16.12
C ASN A 85 -1.03 8.93 14.94
N GLY A 86 -2.10 9.00 14.12
CA GLY A 86 -2.26 10.00 13.07
C GLY A 86 -1.97 9.51 11.67
N ALA A 87 -1.98 8.19 11.42
CA ALA A 87 -1.92 7.67 10.05
C ALA A 87 -3.14 8.11 9.24
N ASP A 88 -2.91 8.62 8.04
CA ASP A 88 -3.94 9.03 7.08
C ASP A 88 -4.32 7.87 6.15
N GLU A 89 -3.38 6.96 5.89
CA GLU A 89 -3.54 5.81 5.01
C GLU A 89 -2.91 4.55 5.63
N ILE A 90 -3.53 3.40 5.41
CA ILE A 90 -3.10 2.09 5.93
C ILE A 90 -2.90 1.12 4.76
N ASP A 91 -1.71 0.52 4.66
CA ASP A 91 -1.40 -0.56 3.73
C ASP A 91 -1.37 -1.88 4.51
N MET A 92 -2.40 -2.72 4.40
CA MET A 92 -2.45 -4.03 5.04
C MET A 92 -1.91 -5.13 4.14
N VAL A 93 -1.27 -6.16 4.71
CA VAL A 93 -1.00 -7.41 4.00
C VAL A 93 -2.09 -8.42 4.32
N ILE A 94 -2.70 -9.00 3.29
CA ILE A 94 -3.70 -10.07 3.46
C ILE A 94 -3.06 -11.35 4.01
N ASN A 95 -3.88 -12.25 4.56
CA ASN A 95 -3.40 -13.58 4.90
C ASN A 95 -3.31 -14.47 3.65
N ILE A 96 -2.09 -14.56 3.08
CA ILE A 96 -1.83 -15.32 1.85
C ILE A 96 -2.08 -16.82 2.03
N GLY A 97 -1.86 -17.35 3.24
CA GLY A 97 -2.17 -18.75 3.55
C GLY A 97 -3.66 -19.08 3.38
N LEU A 98 -4.55 -18.17 3.74
CA LEU A 98 -5.99 -18.31 3.51
C LEU A 98 -6.33 -18.30 2.02
N VAL A 99 -5.67 -17.44 1.21
CA VAL A 99 -5.84 -17.43 -0.25
C VAL A 99 -5.43 -18.77 -0.85
N LYS A 100 -4.25 -19.30 -0.45
CA LYS A 100 -3.76 -20.61 -0.92
C LYS A 100 -4.66 -21.77 -0.52
N ALA A 101 -5.37 -21.66 0.60
CA ALA A 101 -6.34 -22.64 1.06
C ALA A 101 -7.75 -22.46 0.43
N GLY A 102 -7.95 -21.42 -0.40
CA GLY A 102 -9.26 -21.12 -1.01
C GLY A 102 -10.29 -20.49 -0.05
N HIS A 103 -9.85 -20.01 1.12
CA HIS A 103 -10.72 -19.39 2.13
C HIS A 103 -10.92 -17.89 1.87
N TYR A 104 -11.43 -17.54 0.69
CA TYR A 104 -11.58 -16.15 0.24
C TYR A 104 -12.61 -15.36 1.08
N ASP A 105 -13.61 -16.01 1.62
CA ASP A 105 -14.61 -15.44 2.54
C ASP A 105 -13.95 -14.95 3.84
N GLN A 106 -12.99 -15.68 4.37
CA GLN A 106 -12.23 -15.27 5.55
C GLN A 106 -11.30 -14.08 5.25
N VAL A 107 -10.69 -14.04 4.05
CA VAL A 107 -9.89 -12.88 3.61
C VAL A 107 -10.77 -11.65 3.44
N LEU A 108 -11.98 -11.83 2.88
CA LEU A 108 -12.97 -10.76 2.73
C LEU A 108 -13.36 -10.18 4.10
N ASP A 109 -13.63 -11.04 5.07
CA ASP A 109 -14.00 -10.63 6.43
C ASP A 109 -12.83 -9.91 7.13
N GLU A 110 -11.60 -10.42 6.99
CA GLU A 110 -10.39 -9.76 7.50
C GLU A 110 -10.28 -8.33 6.96
N ILE A 111 -10.37 -8.12 5.63
CA ILE A 111 -10.25 -6.79 5.03
C ILE A 111 -11.37 -5.87 5.51
N ARG A 112 -12.61 -6.36 5.63
CA ARG A 112 -13.75 -5.58 6.14
C ARG A 112 -13.56 -5.11 7.57
N GLN A 113 -13.07 -5.98 8.46
CA GLN A 113 -12.80 -5.62 9.85
C GLN A 113 -11.71 -4.52 9.93
N ILE A 114 -10.65 -4.66 9.13
CA ILE A 114 -9.57 -3.66 9.08
C ILE A 114 -10.08 -2.35 8.45
N LYS A 115 -10.91 -2.42 7.40
CA LYS A 115 -11.53 -1.21 6.82
C LYS A 115 -12.39 -0.46 7.83
N ALA A 116 -13.15 -1.17 8.64
CA ALA A 116 -13.92 -0.57 9.73
C ALA A 116 -13.01 0.11 10.77
N ALA A 117 -11.90 -0.54 11.15
CA ALA A 117 -10.91 0.00 12.08
C ALA A 117 -10.18 1.25 11.54
N CYS A 118 -10.10 1.42 10.21
CA CYS A 118 -9.54 2.63 9.60
C CYS A 118 -10.34 3.90 9.89
N GLY A 119 -11.59 3.80 10.38
CA GLY A 119 -12.38 4.97 10.76
C GLY A 119 -12.56 6.01 9.63
N GLY A 120 -12.81 5.54 8.41
CA GLY A 120 -12.98 6.37 7.22
C GLY A 120 -11.69 6.72 6.47
N ARG A 121 -10.52 6.32 6.98
CA ARG A 121 -9.24 6.54 6.30
C ARG A 121 -9.03 5.56 5.15
N CYS A 122 -8.07 5.89 4.28
CA CYS A 122 -7.72 5.08 3.12
C CYS A 122 -7.11 3.74 3.54
N LEU A 123 -7.68 2.63 3.04
CA LEU A 123 -7.14 1.28 3.18
C LEU A 123 -6.66 0.75 1.83
N LYS A 124 -5.43 0.22 1.80
CA LYS A 124 -4.85 -0.46 0.64
C LYS A 124 -4.54 -1.91 1.00
N ALA A 125 -5.12 -2.86 0.27
CA ALA A 125 -4.92 -4.29 0.48
C ALA A 125 -3.77 -4.82 -0.39
N ILE A 126 -2.67 -5.22 0.24
CA ILE A 126 -1.51 -5.84 -0.44
C ILE A 126 -1.81 -7.32 -0.63
N ILE A 127 -1.87 -7.76 -1.88
CA ILE A 127 -2.16 -9.15 -2.22
C ILE A 127 -0.90 -10.00 -2.49
N GLU A 128 0.29 -9.39 -2.56
CA GLU A 128 1.60 -10.01 -2.83
C GLU A 128 1.56 -10.87 -4.10
N THR A 129 1.38 -10.23 -5.24
CA THR A 129 1.10 -10.87 -6.53
C THR A 129 2.09 -11.95 -6.93
N CYS A 130 3.37 -11.82 -6.54
CA CYS A 130 4.40 -12.80 -6.87
C CYS A 130 4.20 -14.18 -6.21
N LEU A 131 3.33 -14.28 -5.21
CA LEU A 131 2.98 -15.54 -4.54
C LEU A 131 1.67 -16.15 -5.03
N LEU A 132 0.94 -15.46 -5.93
CA LEU A 132 -0.40 -15.84 -6.36
C LEU A 132 -0.40 -16.33 -7.82
N THR A 133 -1.25 -17.32 -8.11
CA THR A 133 -1.61 -17.68 -9.48
C THR A 133 -2.48 -16.60 -10.13
N GLU A 134 -2.67 -16.66 -11.44
CA GLU A 134 -3.53 -15.71 -12.15
C GLU A 134 -4.99 -15.77 -11.67
N GLU A 135 -5.49 -16.98 -11.41
CA GLU A 135 -6.84 -17.21 -10.90
C GLU A 135 -7.01 -16.64 -9.49
N GLU A 136 -6.02 -16.85 -8.59
CA GLU A 136 -6.02 -16.27 -7.26
C GLU A 136 -5.98 -14.73 -7.30
N LYS A 137 -5.21 -14.13 -8.23
CA LYS A 137 -5.19 -12.67 -8.42
C LYS A 137 -6.54 -12.13 -8.87
N LYS A 138 -7.22 -12.81 -9.81
CA LYS A 138 -8.57 -12.42 -10.25
C LYS A 138 -9.58 -12.51 -9.10
N GLU A 139 -9.52 -13.58 -8.32
CA GLU A 139 -10.39 -13.75 -7.16
C GLU A 139 -10.10 -12.68 -6.08
N MET A 140 -8.84 -12.35 -5.85
CA MET A 140 -8.49 -11.26 -4.94
C MET A 140 -8.97 -9.88 -5.41
N CYS A 141 -9.01 -9.62 -6.72
CA CYS A 141 -9.64 -8.40 -7.25
C CYS A 141 -11.12 -8.33 -6.87
N ARG A 142 -11.87 -9.45 -6.95
CA ARG A 142 -13.27 -9.55 -6.50
C ARG A 142 -13.37 -9.30 -5.00
N VAL A 143 -12.57 -10.01 -4.20
CA VAL A 143 -12.57 -9.92 -2.73
C VAL A 143 -12.29 -8.49 -2.27
N VAL A 144 -11.25 -7.84 -2.80
CA VAL A 144 -10.91 -6.45 -2.46
C VAL A 144 -12.02 -5.50 -2.87
N THR A 145 -12.65 -5.72 -4.03
CA THR A 145 -13.79 -4.92 -4.49
C THR A 145 -14.97 -5.01 -3.52
N GLU A 146 -15.31 -6.21 -3.08
CA GLU A 146 -16.44 -6.46 -2.16
C GLU A 146 -16.17 -6.04 -0.72
N SER A 147 -14.88 -5.88 -0.36
CA SER A 147 -14.48 -5.53 1.01
C SER A 147 -14.67 -4.07 1.37
N GLY A 148 -14.76 -3.18 0.38
CA GLY A 148 -14.80 -1.74 0.58
C GLY A 148 -13.42 -1.10 0.79
N ALA A 149 -12.32 -1.82 0.59
CA ALA A 149 -10.99 -1.23 0.55
C ALA A 149 -10.86 -0.26 -0.63
N ASP A 150 -10.08 0.81 -0.44
CA ASP A 150 -9.94 1.88 -1.43
C ASP A 150 -8.96 1.50 -2.56
N PHE A 151 -7.97 0.65 -2.23
CA PHE A 151 -6.97 0.19 -3.18
C PHE A 151 -6.71 -1.30 -3.05
N ILE A 152 -6.39 -1.90 -4.20
CA ILE A 152 -5.65 -3.15 -4.29
C ILE A 152 -4.19 -2.83 -4.60
N LYS A 153 -3.23 -3.44 -3.87
CA LYS A 153 -1.79 -3.19 -4.01
C LYS A 153 -1.05 -4.47 -4.39
N THR A 154 -0.10 -4.37 -5.30
CA THR A 154 0.62 -5.54 -5.82
C THR A 154 1.48 -6.22 -4.76
N SER A 155 2.36 -5.49 -4.07
CA SER A 155 3.51 -6.09 -3.39
C SER A 155 3.92 -5.34 -2.13
N THR A 156 4.54 -6.08 -1.20
CA THR A 156 5.20 -5.52 -0.02
C THR A 156 6.56 -4.87 -0.34
N GLY A 157 7.26 -5.40 -1.34
CA GLY A 157 8.67 -5.10 -1.63
C GLY A 157 9.67 -5.92 -0.80
N PHE A 158 9.18 -6.90 0.00
CA PHE A 158 9.98 -7.78 0.87
C PHE A 158 9.85 -9.26 0.48
N SER A 159 9.26 -9.56 -0.67
CA SER A 159 9.13 -10.91 -1.21
C SER A 159 10.03 -11.12 -2.43
N THR A 160 9.74 -12.13 -3.22
CA THR A 160 10.59 -12.59 -4.35
C THR A 160 10.56 -11.66 -5.57
N ALA A 161 9.46 -10.89 -5.76
CA ALA A 161 9.31 -9.93 -6.84
C ALA A 161 8.41 -8.76 -6.44
N GLY A 162 8.47 -7.65 -7.20
CA GLY A 162 7.60 -6.49 -7.10
C GLY A 162 6.50 -6.48 -8.15
N ALA A 163 5.96 -5.28 -8.45
CA ALA A 163 4.94 -5.09 -9.47
C ALA A 163 5.43 -5.48 -10.86
N THR A 164 4.55 -6.13 -11.63
CA THR A 164 4.75 -6.38 -13.06
C THR A 164 3.68 -5.64 -13.88
N PRO A 165 3.98 -5.30 -15.14
CA PRO A 165 2.98 -4.70 -16.05
C PRO A 165 1.72 -5.56 -16.19
N GLU A 166 1.91 -6.88 -16.26
CA GLU A 166 0.84 -7.85 -16.40
C GLU A 166 -0.08 -7.86 -15.18
N ASP A 167 0.50 -7.81 -13.96
CA ASP A 167 -0.26 -7.76 -12.72
C ASP A 167 -1.08 -6.48 -12.60
N VAL A 168 -0.50 -5.33 -12.92
CA VAL A 168 -1.21 -4.04 -12.88
C VAL A 168 -2.38 -4.01 -13.87
N ALA A 169 -2.15 -4.46 -15.12
CA ALA A 169 -3.19 -4.55 -16.13
C ALA A 169 -4.32 -5.53 -15.72
N LEU A 170 -3.95 -6.69 -15.13
CA LEU A 170 -4.92 -7.65 -14.61
C LEU A 170 -5.75 -7.03 -13.48
N MET A 171 -5.09 -6.44 -12.49
CA MET A 171 -5.76 -5.82 -11.35
C MET A 171 -6.71 -4.70 -11.81
N ARG A 172 -6.29 -3.84 -12.76
CA ARG A 172 -7.16 -2.80 -13.32
C ARG A 172 -8.38 -3.39 -14.03
N LYS A 173 -8.19 -4.49 -14.77
CA LYS A 173 -9.26 -5.14 -15.53
C LYS A 173 -10.32 -5.80 -14.65
N TYR A 174 -9.89 -6.44 -13.55
CA TYR A 174 -10.77 -7.29 -12.73
C TYR A 174 -11.25 -6.64 -11.43
N SER A 175 -10.66 -5.52 -11.01
CA SER A 175 -11.17 -4.76 -9.86
C SER A 175 -12.35 -3.90 -10.26
N GLY A 176 -13.29 -3.73 -9.32
CA GLY A 176 -14.46 -2.86 -9.51
C GLY A 176 -14.07 -1.39 -9.70
N PRO A 177 -14.98 -0.58 -10.28
CA PRO A 177 -14.69 0.82 -10.68
C PRO A 177 -14.34 1.73 -9.49
N GLY A 178 -14.75 1.37 -8.27
CA GLY A 178 -14.42 2.12 -7.05
C GLY A 178 -13.06 1.78 -6.45
N VAL A 179 -12.41 0.69 -6.89
CA VAL A 179 -11.10 0.27 -6.37
C VAL A 179 -9.97 0.82 -7.23
N LYS A 180 -9.06 1.51 -6.61
CA LYS A 180 -7.83 2.03 -7.23
C LYS A 180 -6.72 0.97 -7.19
N VAL A 181 -5.74 1.08 -8.08
CA VAL A 181 -4.59 0.16 -8.15
C VAL A 181 -3.32 0.86 -7.69
N LYS A 182 -2.60 0.23 -6.75
CA LYS A 182 -1.25 0.67 -6.35
C LYS A 182 -0.21 -0.35 -6.83
N ALA A 183 0.71 0.10 -7.68
CA ALA A 183 1.90 -0.66 -8.04
C ALA A 183 3.03 -0.38 -7.04
N ALA A 184 3.69 -1.40 -6.52
CA ALA A 184 4.79 -1.26 -5.58
C ALA A 184 5.88 -2.30 -5.78
N GLY A 185 7.14 -1.91 -5.53
CA GLY A 185 8.32 -2.75 -5.74
C GLY A 185 8.79 -2.76 -7.21
N GLY A 186 10.08 -2.60 -7.41
CA GLY A 186 10.70 -2.64 -8.74
C GLY A 186 10.61 -1.34 -9.55
N ILE A 187 9.92 -0.29 -9.10
CA ILE A 187 9.79 0.98 -9.81
C ILE A 187 11.06 1.81 -9.56
N ALA A 188 11.92 1.93 -10.55
CA ALA A 188 13.24 2.52 -10.41
C ALA A 188 13.48 3.79 -11.23
N SER A 189 12.64 4.05 -12.24
CA SER A 189 12.76 5.20 -13.15
C SER A 189 11.40 5.88 -13.39
N ILE A 190 11.46 7.09 -13.93
CA ILE A 190 10.25 7.83 -14.36
C ILE A 190 9.53 7.08 -15.49
N GLU A 191 10.27 6.41 -16.36
CA GLU A 191 9.76 5.60 -17.46
C GLU A 191 8.96 4.39 -16.91
N ASP A 192 9.50 3.68 -15.89
CA ASP A 192 8.77 2.60 -15.21
C ASP A 192 7.47 3.13 -14.60
N ALA A 193 7.56 4.25 -13.89
CA ALA A 193 6.41 4.90 -13.25
C ALA A 193 5.31 5.26 -14.27
N GLN A 194 5.70 5.90 -15.37
CA GLN A 194 4.77 6.27 -16.45
C GLN A 194 4.10 5.03 -17.04
N ARG A 195 4.87 3.97 -17.31
CA ARG A 195 4.34 2.71 -17.83
C ARG A 195 3.28 2.10 -16.91
N PHE A 196 3.52 2.05 -15.60
CA PHE A 196 2.53 1.54 -14.66
C PHE A 196 1.26 2.40 -14.60
N ILE A 197 1.39 3.72 -14.67
CA ILE A 197 0.24 4.62 -14.70
C ILE A 197 -0.57 4.41 -15.99
N GLU A 198 0.06 4.27 -17.14
CA GLU A 198 -0.59 4.00 -18.44
C GLU A 198 -1.34 2.65 -18.42
N LEU A 199 -0.86 1.67 -17.64
CA LEU A 199 -1.52 0.38 -17.44
C LEU A 199 -2.64 0.41 -16.39
N GLY A 200 -2.88 1.56 -15.76
CA GLY A 200 -4.00 1.78 -14.85
C GLY A 200 -3.64 1.83 -13.37
N ALA A 201 -2.36 2.01 -13.02
CA ALA A 201 -2.00 2.31 -11.64
C ALA A 201 -2.39 3.75 -11.28
N ASP A 202 -3.12 3.91 -10.19
CA ASP A 202 -3.50 5.22 -9.63
C ASP A 202 -2.44 5.74 -8.64
N ARG A 203 -1.64 4.84 -8.05
CA ARG A 203 -0.64 5.11 -7.02
C ARG A 203 0.61 4.25 -7.24
N LEU A 204 1.76 4.76 -6.85
CA LEU A 204 3.06 4.10 -6.97
C LEU A 204 3.77 4.05 -5.62
N GLY A 205 4.25 2.87 -5.20
CA GLY A 205 5.06 2.71 -4.00
C GLY A 205 6.53 2.53 -4.36
N THR A 206 7.38 3.51 -4.07
CA THR A 206 8.80 3.47 -4.40
C THR A 206 9.63 4.37 -3.50
N SER A 207 10.93 4.07 -3.39
CA SER A 207 11.95 4.87 -2.71
C SER A 207 12.96 5.51 -3.67
N ARG A 208 12.73 5.47 -5.00
CA ARG A 208 13.78 5.75 -5.99
C ARG A 208 13.49 6.89 -6.95
N LEU A 209 12.27 7.44 -6.97
CA LEU A 209 11.90 8.50 -7.91
C LEU A 209 12.16 9.91 -7.38
N ILE A 210 12.16 10.04 -6.08
CA ILE A 210 12.54 11.30 -5.39
C ILE A 210 14.01 11.20 -5.03
N PRO A 211 14.82 12.21 -5.35
CA PRO A 211 16.29 12.20 -5.19
C PRO A 211 16.76 12.08 -3.74
#